data_8014d0e937dd1f8e4dac0af9107d0381
#
_entry.id   8014d0e937dd1f8e4dac0af9107d0381
#
_cell.length_a   1.000
_cell.length_b   1.000
_cell.length_c   1.000
_cell.angle_alpha   90.00
_cell.angle_beta   90.00
_cell.angle_gamma   90.00
#
_symmetry.space_group_name_H-M   'P 1'
#
loop_
_entity.id
_entity.type
_entity.pdbx_description
1 polymer ?
#
loop_
_entity_poly.entity_id
_entity_poly.type
_entity_poly.pdbx_seq_one_letter_code
_entity_poly.pdbx_strand_id
1 'polypeptide(L)'
;AENYKIDFWEMREAANHQFCNIHEPGNVGGHCTPLYPWFLINEMDVPLIKKAREVNDDMIHYYFNKIKNIMGKKPNAKIGVIGLSFREGVKEKAYSRSIAMIELLKSKSYDVYGLDPLYSKEEIESVFKVKHLDDFKKMDAIILMNKEVKYNDKLIGIKEKVVDVKRVLD
;
A
#
# COMPACT_ATOMS: atom_id res chain seq x y z
N ALA A 1 17.91 3.51 -4.00
CA ALA A 1 18.41 2.97 -2.73
C ALA A 1 18.60 1.45 -2.82
N GLU A 2 17.59 0.66 -3.16
CA GLU A 2 17.66 -0.82 -3.16
C GLU A 2 18.78 -1.38 -4.05
N ASN A 3 18.99 -0.86 -5.26
CA ASN A 3 20.07 -1.29 -6.17
C ASN A 3 21.48 -1.10 -5.58
N TYR A 4 21.62 -0.13 -4.68
CA TYR A 4 22.86 0.17 -3.98
C TYR A 4 22.91 -0.43 -2.58
N LYS A 5 21.89 -1.17 -2.15
CA LYS A 5 21.74 -1.72 -0.80
C LYS A 5 21.82 -0.64 0.30
N ILE A 6 21.30 0.54 0.00
CA ILE A 6 21.23 1.67 0.93
C ILE A 6 19.80 1.73 1.49
N ASP A 7 19.66 1.92 2.81
CA ASP A 7 18.38 2.22 3.42
C ASP A 7 17.88 3.58 2.92
N PHE A 8 16.69 3.58 2.32
CA PHE A 8 16.13 4.81 1.75
C PHE A 8 15.78 5.84 2.84
N TRP A 9 15.31 5.38 3.98
CA TRP A 9 14.83 6.28 5.02
C TRP A 9 16.00 6.98 5.72
N GLU A 10 17.08 6.27 6.01
CA GLU A 10 18.32 6.85 6.51
C GLU A 10 18.91 7.84 5.50
N MET A 11 18.96 7.46 4.23
CA MET A 11 19.42 8.36 3.16
C MET A 11 18.54 9.62 3.08
N ARG A 12 17.22 9.46 3.16
CA ARG A 12 16.26 10.57 3.12
C ARG A 12 16.46 11.53 4.31
N GLU A 13 16.64 10.99 5.51
CA GLU A 13 16.88 11.77 6.71
C GLU A 13 18.18 12.58 6.59
N ALA A 14 19.24 11.95 6.13
CA ALA A 14 20.54 12.60 5.92
C ALA A 14 20.51 13.67 4.81
N ALA A 15 19.68 13.48 3.76
CA ALA A 15 19.61 14.40 2.63
C ALA A 15 18.64 15.55 2.83
N ASN A 16 17.64 15.43 3.71
CA ASN A 16 16.63 16.46 3.93
C ASN A 16 17.21 17.63 4.77
N HIS A 17 17.02 18.82 4.26
CA HIS A 17 17.37 20.08 4.92
C HIS A 17 16.50 21.22 4.39
N GLN A 18 16.72 22.46 4.84
CA GLN A 18 15.85 23.62 4.51
C GLN A 18 15.64 23.87 2.99
N PHE A 19 16.54 23.42 2.13
CA PHE A 19 16.45 23.58 0.67
C PHE A 19 16.18 22.28 -0.09
N CYS A 20 16.07 21.16 0.61
CA CYS A 20 15.81 19.85 0.01
C CYS A 20 14.78 19.08 0.83
N ASN A 21 13.65 18.74 0.22
CA ASN A 21 12.62 17.95 0.87
C ASN A 21 12.28 16.72 0.01
N ILE A 22 12.91 15.61 0.31
CA ILE A 22 12.59 14.31 -0.28
C ILE A 22 11.38 13.76 0.46
N HIS A 23 10.27 13.62 -0.24
CA HIS A 23 9.05 13.07 0.32
C HIS A 23 9.17 11.58 0.66
N GLU A 24 8.29 11.11 1.53
CA GLU A 24 8.21 9.69 1.85
C GLU A 24 7.78 8.89 0.61
N PRO A 25 8.37 7.71 0.40
CA PRO A 25 7.98 6.84 -0.69
C PRO A 25 6.59 6.26 -0.43
N GLY A 26 5.95 5.81 -1.48
CA GLY A 26 4.67 5.14 -1.39
C GLY A 26 3.86 5.24 -2.66
N ASN A 27 2.69 4.65 -2.61
CA ASN A 27 1.74 4.67 -3.70
C ASN A 27 0.69 5.76 -3.45
N VAL A 28 0.67 6.76 -4.31
CA VAL A 28 -0.20 7.93 -4.14
C VAL A 28 -1.62 7.60 -4.58
N GLY A 29 -2.55 7.72 -3.65
CA GLY A 29 -4.01 7.59 -3.85
C GLY A 29 -4.73 8.92 -3.65
N GLY A 30 -6.08 8.86 -3.60
CA GLY A 30 -6.96 10.01 -3.44
C GLY A 30 -7.32 10.71 -4.76
N HIS A 31 -8.00 11.86 -4.66
CA HIS A 31 -8.60 12.50 -5.82
C HIS A 31 -7.64 13.39 -6.62
N CYS A 32 -6.89 14.27 -5.95
CA CYS A 32 -6.16 15.34 -6.64
C CYS A 32 -4.96 14.81 -7.44
N THR A 33 -3.97 14.26 -6.74
CA THR A 33 -2.69 13.87 -7.35
C THR A 33 -2.83 12.73 -8.37
N PRO A 34 -3.64 11.68 -8.14
CA PRO A 34 -3.82 10.64 -9.15
C PRO A 34 -4.70 11.05 -10.33
N LEU A 35 -5.68 11.95 -10.13
CA LEU A 35 -6.72 12.22 -11.12
C LEU A 35 -6.43 13.44 -11.99
N TYR A 36 -6.03 14.56 -11.41
CA TYR A 36 -5.89 15.82 -12.17
C TYR A 36 -4.86 15.79 -13.30
N PRO A 37 -3.75 15.04 -13.20
CA PRO A 37 -2.83 14.91 -14.32
C PRO A 37 -3.47 14.37 -15.60
N TRP A 38 -4.54 13.56 -15.48
CA TRP A 38 -5.25 13.01 -16.64
C TRP A 38 -5.97 14.08 -17.47
N PHE A 39 -6.38 15.21 -16.88
CA PHE A 39 -6.94 16.32 -17.64
C PHE A 39 -5.90 16.88 -18.61
N LEU A 40 -4.63 16.99 -18.20
CA LEU A 40 -3.55 17.43 -19.08
C LEU A 40 -3.14 16.35 -20.08
N ILE A 41 -3.04 15.11 -19.64
CA ILE A 41 -2.63 13.97 -20.48
C ILE A 41 -3.63 13.77 -21.65
N ASN A 42 -4.92 14.00 -21.40
CA ASN A 42 -5.95 13.86 -22.43
C ASN A 42 -6.00 15.01 -23.43
N GLU A 43 -5.54 16.20 -23.05
CA GLU A 43 -5.63 17.41 -23.87
C GLU A 43 -4.32 17.72 -24.62
N MET A 44 -3.18 17.27 -24.13
CA MET A 44 -1.88 17.64 -24.69
C MET A 44 -0.82 16.55 -24.48
N ASP A 45 0.26 16.65 -25.24
CA ASP A 45 1.43 15.78 -25.06
C ASP A 45 2.29 16.25 -23.87
N VAL A 46 2.19 15.53 -22.75
CA VAL A 46 2.91 15.81 -21.49
C VAL A 46 3.63 14.55 -21.00
N PRO A 47 4.68 14.11 -21.69
CA PRO A 47 5.30 12.80 -21.47
C PRO A 47 5.83 12.61 -20.06
N LEU A 48 6.36 13.63 -19.41
CA LEU A 48 6.85 13.55 -18.03
C LEU A 48 5.69 13.27 -17.04
N ILE A 49 4.57 13.97 -17.20
CA ILE A 49 3.40 13.77 -16.35
C ILE A 49 2.81 12.38 -16.56
N LYS A 50 2.71 11.93 -17.81
CA LYS A 50 2.26 10.59 -18.16
C LYS A 50 3.17 9.52 -17.52
N LYS A 51 4.49 9.69 -17.65
CA LYS A 51 5.46 8.76 -17.06
C LYS A 51 5.37 8.72 -15.52
N ALA A 52 5.19 9.86 -14.88
CA ALA A 52 5.00 9.92 -13.44
C ALA A 52 3.74 9.14 -13.00
N ARG A 53 2.64 9.20 -13.76
CA ARG A 53 1.43 8.41 -13.51
C ARG A 53 1.69 6.92 -13.66
N GLU A 54 2.33 6.50 -14.76
CA GLU A 54 2.70 5.11 -14.99
C GLU A 54 3.53 4.54 -13.82
N VAL A 55 4.56 5.27 -13.40
CA VAL A 55 5.40 4.87 -12.26
C VAL A 55 4.58 4.70 -10.98
N ASN A 56 3.67 5.64 -10.68
CA ASN A 56 2.81 5.51 -9.51
C ASN A 56 1.87 4.30 -9.60
N ASP A 57 1.33 4.03 -10.77
CA ASP A 57 0.41 2.92 -10.96
C ASP A 57 1.13 1.58 -10.87
N ASP A 58 2.37 1.50 -11.36
CA ASP A 58 3.24 0.31 -11.28
C ASP A 58 3.71 0.00 -9.85
N MET A 59 3.66 0.95 -8.91
CA MET A 59 4.00 0.71 -7.51
C MET A 59 3.18 -0.41 -6.85
N ILE A 60 1.97 -0.68 -7.32
CA ILE A 60 1.17 -1.82 -6.86
C ILE A 60 1.89 -3.15 -7.18
N HIS A 61 2.45 -3.28 -8.36
CA HIS A 61 3.21 -4.48 -8.77
C HIS A 61 4.51 -4.61 -7.97
N TYR A 62 5.18 -3.52 -7.67
CA TYR A 62 6.35 -3.51 -6.80
C TYR A 62 6.04 -4.08 -5.41
N TYR A 63 4.99 -3.60 -4.74
CA TYR A 63 4.58 -4.11 -3.43
C TYR A 63 4.05 -5.55 -3.51
N PHE A 64 3.32 -5.89 -4.56
CA PHE A 64 2.89 -7.27 -4.80
C PHE A 64 4.08 -8.24 -4.89
N ASN A 65 5.16 -7.85 -5.56
CA ASN A 65 6.36 -8.67 -5.63
C ASN A 65 7.02 -8.84 -4.25
N LYS A 66 7.00 -7.84 -3.40
CA LYS A 66 7.45 -7.97 -1.99
C LYS A 66 6.61 -8.99 -1.22
N ILE A 67 5.27 -8.93 -1.33
CA ILE A 67 4.36 -9.92 -0.75
C ILE A 67 4.71 -11.33 -1.26
N LYS A 68 4.89 -11.46 -2.57
CA LYS A 68 5.22 -12.73 -3.21
C LYS A 68 6.54 -13.32 -2.71
N ASN A 69 7.54 -12.49 -2.45
CA ASN A 69 8.81 -12.94 -1.88
C ASN A 69 8.65 -13.50 -0.46
N ILE A 70 7.76 -12.92 0.36
CA ILE A 70 7.44 -13.43 1.69
C ILE A 70 6.73 -14.78 1.61
N MET A 71 5.72 -14.90 0.76
CA MET A 71 4.89 -16.11 0.67
C MET A 71 5.55 -17.27 -0.07
N GLY A 72 6.52 -16.99 -0.96
CA GLY A 72 7.02 -17.95 -1.90
C GLY A 72 5.94 -18.42 -2.91
N LYS A 73 5.90 -19.72 -3.17
CA LYS A 73 4.96 -20.34 -4.13
C LYS A 73 3.70 -20.92 -3.48
N LYS A 74 3.25 -20.39 -2.34
CA LYS A 74 2.10 -20.93 -1.61
C LYS A 74 0.80 -20.63 -2.39
N PRO A 75 0.06 -21.67 -2.87
CA PRO A 75 -1.24 -21.46 -3.52
C PRO A 75 -2.29 -21.04 -2.48
N ASN A 76 -3.26 -20.24 -2.91
CA ASN A 76 -4.38 -19.78 -2.06
C ASN A 76 -3.93 -19.15 -0.74
N ALA A 77 -2.77 -18.49 -0.72
CA ALA A 77 -2.25 -17.85 0.48
C ALA A 77 -3.25 -16.82 1.02
N LYS A 78 -3.30 -16.69 2.35
CA LYS A 78 -4.11 -15.71 3.06
C LYS A 78 -3.35 -14.41 3.23
N ILE A 79 -3.87 -13.34 2.68
CA ILE A 79 -3.18 -12.05 2.66
C ILE A 79 -4.03 -11.00 3.34
N GLY A 80 -3.47 -10.35 4.36
CA GLY A 80 -4.06 -9.21 5.03
C GLY A 80 -3.69 -7.90 4.34
N VAL A 81 -4.67 -7.04 4.08
CA VAL A 81 -4.47 -5.66 3.61
C VAL A 81 -4.97 -4.72 4.70
N ILE A 82 -4.06 -3.95 5.29
CA ILE A 82 -4.35 -3.01 6.38
C ILE A 82 -4.23 -1.58 5.86
N GLY A 83 -5.19 -0.72 6.25
CA GLY A 83 -5.31 0.64 5.73
C GLY A 83 -6.04 0.65 4.40
N LEU A 84 -7.37 0.53 4.43
CA LEU A 84 -8.24 0.42 3.24
C LEU A 84 -8.60 1.78 2.67
N SER A 85 -8.61 2.82 3.52
CA SER A 85 -8.77 4.21 3.11
C SER A 85 -7.62 4.69 2.24
N PHE A 86 -7.80 5.76 1.46
CA PHE A 86 -6.73 6.31 0.64
C PHE A 86 -5.58 6.92 1.48
N ARG A 87 -5.86 7.29 2.72
CA ARG A 87 -4.88 7.71 3.75
C ARG A 87 -5.42 7.47 5.16
N GLU A 88 -4.53 7.46 6.14
CA GLU A 88 -4.88 7.33 7.55
C GLU A 88 -5.79 8.48 8.04
N GLY A 89 -6.69 8.15 8.98
CA GLY A 89 -7.57 9.12 9.64
C GLY A 89 -8.72 9.67 8.78
N VAL A 90 -8.85 9.25 7.52
CA VAL A 90 -9.92 9.71 6.62
C VAL A 90 -10.70 8.52 6.07
N LYS A 91 -11.99 8.43 6.45
CA LYS A 91 -12.89 7.36 5.97
C LYS A 91 -13.33 7.61 4.53
N GLU A 92 -12.43 7.44 3.60
CA GLU A 92 -12.67 7.61 2.15
C GLU A 92 -11.93 6.53 1.37
N LYS A 93 -12.68 5.80 0.56
CA LYS A 93 -12.15 4.70 -0.27
C LYS A 93 -11.84 5.10 -1.70
N ALA A 94 -12.39 6.23 -2.17
CA ALA A 94 -12.26 6.62 -3.56
C ALA A 94 -10.78 6.79 -3.94
N TYR A 95 -10.40 6.14 -5.02
CA TYR A 95 -9.02 6.08 -5.51
C TYR A 95 -7.98 5.58 -4.47
N SER A 96 -8.43 4.82 -3.47
CA SER A 96 -7.51 4.14 -2.56
C SER A 96 -6.69 3.10 -3.31
N ARG A 97 -5.39 3.13 -3.12
CA ARG A 97 -4.47 2.16 -3.73
C ARG A 97 -4.61 0.76 -3.11
N SER A 98 -5.21 0.68 -1.92
CA SER A 98 -5.54 -0.60 -1.29
C SER A 98 -6.59 -1.38 -2.09
N ILE A 99 -7.52 -0.69 -2.76
CA ILE A 99 -8.49 -1.35 -3.66
C ILE A 99 -7.75 -1.99 -4.83
N ALA A 100 -6.85 -1.28 -5.49
CA ALA A 100 -6.06 -1.84 -6.59
C ALA A 100 -5.20 -3.05 -6.14
N MET A 101 -4.64 -2.99 -4.93
CA MET A 101 -3.91 -4.13 -4.34
C MET A 101 -4.85 -5.33 -4.11
N ILE A 102 -6.03 -5.12 -3.52
CA ILE A 102 -7.05 -6.16 -3.30
C ILE A 102 -7.44 -6.81 -4.61
N GLU A 103 -7.72 -6.03 -5.65
CA GLU A 103 -8.08 -6.53 -6.98
C GLU A 103 -6.96 -7.37 -7.60
N LEU A 104 -5.71 -6.89 -7.52
CA LEU A 104 -4.56 -7.64 -8.00
C LEU A 104 -4.38 -8.97 -7.25
N LEU A 105 -4.50 -8.97 -5.92
CA LEU A 105 -4.39 -10.17 -5.11
C LEU A 105 -5.48 -11.19 -5.45
N LYS A 106 -6.73 -10.74 -5.60
CA LYS A 106 -7.87 -11.59 -6.01
C LYS A 106 -7.67 -12.17 -7.42
N SER A 107 -7.16 -11.37 -8.36
CA SER A 107 -6.88 -11.84 -9.73
C SER A 107 -5.84 -12.96 -9.77
N LYS A 108 -5.03 -13.08 -8.72
CA LYS A 108 -4.04 -14.15 -8.53
C LYS A 108 -4.56 -15.30 -7.64
N SER A 109 -5.87 -15.34 -7.35
CA SER A 109 -6.55 -16.38 -6.56
C SER A 109 -6.06 -16.47 -5.10
N TYR A 110 -5.60 -15.36 -4.52
CA TYR A 110 -5.30 -15.30 -3.09
C TYR A 110 -6.57 -15.05 -2.25
N ASP A 111 -6.57 -15.58 -1.02
CA ASP A 111 -7.64 -15.34 -0.05
C ASP A 111 -7.36 -14.03 0.71
N VAL A 112 -8.10 -12.97 0.38
CA VAL A 112 -7.81 -11.60 0.81
C VAL A 112 -8.66 -11.19 2.00
N TYR A 113 -8.00 -10.64 3.00
CA TYR A 113 -8.60 -10.10 4.23
C TYR A 113 -8.29 -8.61 4.33
N GLY A 114 -9.25 -7.82 4.81
CA GLY A 114 -9.10 -6.37 4.96
C GLY A 114 -9.24 -5.92 6.39
N LEU A 115 -8.54 -4.84 6.75
CA LEU A 115 -8.68 -4.17 8.04
C LEU A 115 -8.39 -2.67 7.91
N ASP A 116 -9.27 -1.89 8.51
CA ASP A 116 -9.10 -0.44 8.64
C ASP A 116 -9.90 0.03 9.86
N PRO A 117 -9.34 0.82 10.78
CA PRO A 117 -10.01 1.20 12.01
C PRO A 117 -11.23 2.09 11.82
N LEU A 118 -11.39 2.68 10.64
CA LEU A 118 -12.49 3.58 10.31
C LEU A 118 -13.72 2.85 9.75
N TYR A 119 -13.60 1.55 9.42
CA TYR A 119 -14.68 0.74 8.87
C TYR A 119 -15.05 -0.39 9.82
N SER A 120 -16.36 -0.65 9.93
CA SER A 120 -16.85 -1.85 10.62
C SER A 120 -16.57 -3.11 9.81
N LYS A 121 -16.73 -4.27 10.44
CA LYS A 121 -16.61 -5.57 9.77
C LYS A 121 -17.55 -5.69 8.58
N GLU A 122 -18.82 -5.31 8.78
CA GLU A 122 -19.87 -5.34 7.77
C GLU A 122 -19.56 -4.40 6.60
N GLU A 123 -19.00 -3.22 6.90
CA GLU A 123 -18.55 -2.29 5.87
C GLU A 123 -17.36 -2.85 5.07
N ILE A 124 -16.38 -3.48 5.72
CA ILE A 124 -15.25 -4.11 5.03
C ILE A 124 -15.74 -5.20 4.08
N GLU A 125 -16.61 -6.08 4.55
CA GLU A 125 -17.13 -7.18 3.75
C GLU A 125 -18.04 -6.69 2.61
N SER A 126 -18.88 -5.69 2.84
CA SER A 126 -19.82 -5.18 1.84
C SER A 126 -19.20 -4.22 0.84
N VAL A 127 -18.29 -3.33 1.28
CA VAL A 127 -17.71 -2.24 0.48
C VAL A 127 -16.49 -2.68 -0.30
N PHE A 128 -15.56 -3.40 0.37
CA PHE A 128 -14.30 -3.84 -0.23
C PHE A 128 -14.38 -5.29 -0.76
N LYS A 129 -15.47 -6.00 -0.44
CA LYS A 129 -15.70 -7.39 -0.87
C LYS A 129 -14.56 -8.33 -0.47
N VAL A 130 -14.01 -8.13 0.72
CA VAL A 130 -13.00 -8.99 1.35
C VAL A 130 -13.47 -9.42 2.73
N LYS A 131 -12.93 -10.52 3.24
CA LYS A 131 -13.17 -10.97 4.62
C LYS A 131 -12.52 -9.99 5.60
N HIS A 132 -13.14 -9.79 6.77
CA HIS A 132 -12.51 -9.02 7.83
C HIS A 132 -11.28 -9.76 8.39
N LEU A 133 -10.20 -9.03 8.67
CA LEU A 133 -8.98 -9.54 9.27
C LEU A 133 -9.10 -9.54 10.80
N ASP A 134 -9.43 -10.70 11.37
CA ASP A 134 -9.56 -10.88 12.83
C ASP A 134 -8.26 -11.41 13.48
N ASP A 135 -7.53 -12.28 12.77
CA ASP A 135 -6.35 -12.96 13.29
C ASP A 135 -5.12 -12.77 12.39
N PHE A 136 -4.22 -11.93 12.82
CA PHE A 136 -2.98 -11.58 12.09
C PHE A 136 -2.03 -12.76 11.92
N LYS A 137 -1.99 -13.68 12.91
CA LYS A 137 -1.07 -14.84 12.90
C LYS A 137 -1.43 -15.87 11.84
N LYS A 138 -2.72 -15.91 11.46
CA LYS A 138 -3.21 -16.82 10.41
C LYS A 138 -2.92 -16.33 8.99
N MET A 139 -2.40 -15.11 8.84
CA MET A 139 -2.02 -14.60 7.53
C MET A 139 -0.65 -15.14 7.11
N ASP A 140 -0.51 -15.42 5.84
CA ASP A 140 0.75 -15.81 5.21
C ASP A 140 1.61 -14.60 4.92
N ALA A 141 0.98 -13.49 4.53
CA ALA A 141 1.60 -12.18 4.44
C ALA A 141 0.58 -11.09 4.76
N ILE A 142 1.08 -9.93 5.17
CA ILE A 142 0.29 -8.73 5.43
C ILE A 142 0.93 -7.56 4.69
N ILE A 143 0.13 -6.69 4.13
CA ILE A 143 0.59 -5.40 3.63
C ILE A 143 -0.05 -4.26 4.41
N LEU A 144 0.78 -3.36 4.93
CA LEU A 144 0.39 -2.13 5.61
C LEU A 144 0.49 -0.98 4.61
N MET A 145 -0.65 -0.53 4.08
CA MET A 145 -0.72 0.38 2.93
C MET A 145 -0.57 1.86 3.29
N ASN A 146 -0.92 2.24 4.52
CA ASN A 146 -0.83 3.61 5.04
C ASN A 146 -0.30 3.64 6.47
N LYS A 147 -0.18 4.81 7.11
CA LYS A 147 0.40 4.97 8.46
C LYS A 147 -0.58 4.55 9.57
N GLU A 148 -1.07 3.32 9.53
CA GLU A 148 -2.02 2.81 10.50
C GLU A 148 -1.30 2.23 11.73
N VAL A 149 -1.01 3.09 12.70
CA VAL A 149 -0.25 2.74 13.92
C VAL A 149 -1.04 1.93 14.95
N LYS A 150 -2.37 1.88 14.84
CA LYS A 150 -3.25 1.21 15.80
C LYS A 150 -2.91 -0.29 16.00
N TYR A 151 -2.31 -0.90 15.00
CA TYR A 151 -2.03 -2.34 14.99
C TYR A 151 -0.56 -2.70 15.18
N ASN A 152 0.31 -1.71 15.46
CA ASN A 152 1.76 -1.92 15.56
C ASN A 152 2.12 -3.05 16.53
N ASP A 153 1.58 -3.05 17.75
CA ASP A 153 1.88 -4.08 18.77
C ASP A 153 1.58 -5.52 18.29
N LYS A 154 0.56 -5.67 17.43
CA LYS A 154 0.19 -6.97 16.85
C LYS A 154 1.09 -7.35 15.68
N LEU A 155 1.61 -6.38 14.94
CA LEU A 155 2.40 -6.57 13.74
C LEU A 155 3.89 -6.74 14.02
N ILE A 156 4.43 -6.11 15.07
CA ILE A 156 5.84 -6.23 15.45
C ILE A 156 6.23 -7.70 15.68
N GLY A 157 5.36 -8.47 16.33
CA GLY A 157 5.62 -9.91 16.59
C GLY A 157 5.60 -10.82 15.37
N ILE A 158 5.25 -10.30 14.19
CA ILE A 158 5.21 -11.02 12.90
C ILE A 158 5.78 -10.17 11.76
N LYS A 159 6.71 -9.26 12.08
CA LYS A 159 7.28 -8.27 11.14
C LYS A 159 7.84 -8.93 9.87
N GLU A 160 8.38 -10.14 9.98
CA GLU A 160 8.89 -10.93 8.85
C GLU A 160 7.83 -11.28 7.80
N LYS A 161 6.54 -11.22 8.16
CA LYS A 161 5.40 -11.44 7.24
C LYS A 161 4.78 -10.14 6.73
N VAL A 162 5.32 -8.97 7.11
CA VAL A 162 4.71 -7.69 6.83
C VAL A 162 5.48 -6.92 5.77
N VAL A 163 4.78 -6.50 4.72
CA VAL A 163 5.25 -5.46 3.80
C VAL A 163 4.76 -4.12 4.35
N ASP A 164 5.64 -3.40 5.00
CA ASP A 164 5.36 -2.07 5.54
C ASP A 164 5.70 -0.99 4.51
N VAL A 165 4.66 -0.42 3.89
CA VAL A 165 4.81 0.57 2.81
C VAL A 165 5.35 1.91 3.34
N LYS A 166 5.07 2.23 4.60
CA LYS A 166 5.34 3.54 5.21
C LYS A 166 6.34 3.51 6.36
N ARG A 167 6.95 2.35 6.60
CA ARG A 167 7.90 2.13 7.69
C ARG A 167 7.34 2.56 9.06
N VAL A 168 6.17 2.02 9.38
CA VAL A 168 5.47 2.31 10.65
C VAL A 168 5.97 1.42 11.79
N LEU A 169 6.58 0.27 11.45
CA LEU A 169 6.98 -0.80 12.38
C LEU A 169 8.47 -0.75 12.77
N ASP A 170 9.17 0.29 12.43
CA ASP A 170 10.58 0.46 12.81
C ASP A 170 10.73 1.14 14.15
#